data_e932f52724aa696eebbb4d8e0e5d2792
#
_entry.id   e932f52724aa696eebbb4d8e0e5d2792
#
_cell.length_a   1.000
_cell.length_b   1.000
_cell.length_c   1.000
_cell.angle_alpha   90.00
_cell.angle_beta   90.00
_cell.angle_gamma   90.00
#
_symmetry.space_group_name_H-M   'P 1'
#
loop_
_entity.id
_entity.type
_entity.pdbx_description
1 polymer ?
#
loop_
_entity_poly.entity_id
_entity_poly.type
_entity_poly.pdbx_seq_one_letter_code
_entity_poly.pdbx_strand_id
1 'polypeptide(L)'
;GSGKTFFLTLSKLIAHVKNLVVVSADITTEKVLCSSDGKSQKLFSELITNMSTKTKPDGGALRSIIERWASNILKSNENITEENIYKELMPLEKYVACYDFSKVLTTYINAYQNGDDIKMSQVLRWLRAEYTTKIDARNDLGVRTIIDDNNFYEYLKLFAGFVRLARYSGLIVNIDELAILARLKSNIRNKNFERILNIINDSLQGTTEYLGFIFGGTPEFLEDKYKGMYSYG
;
A
#
# COMPACT_ATOMS: atom_id res chain seq x y z
N GLY A 1 -18.64 -20.74 8.82
CA GLY A 1 -17.71 -19.63 8.70
C GLY A 1 -16.83 -19.49 9.94
N SER A 2 -15.54 -19.43 9.76
CA SER A 2 -14.54 -19.49 10.84
C SER A 2 -14.37 -18.19 11.67
N GLY A 3 -15.26 -17.20 11.55
CA GLY A 3 -15.13 -15.92 12.24
C GLY A 3 -14.02 -14.99 11.69
N LYS A 4 -13.21 -15.41 10.72
CA LYS A 4 -12.12 -14.61 10.13
C LYS A 4 -12.60 -13.26 9.60
N THR A 5 -13.63 -13.27 8.75
CA THR A 5 -14.21 -12.06 8.16
C THR A 5 -14.73 -11.10 9.24
N PHE A 6 -15.37 -11.64 10.29
CA PHE A 6 -15.81 -10.83 11.43
C PHE A 6 -14.62 -10.19 12.15
N PHE A 7 -13.55 -10.96 12.41
CA PHE A 7 -12.35 -10.45 13.06
C PHE A 7 -11.67 -9.34 12.23
N LEU A 8 -11.51 -9.54 10.91
CA LEU A 8 -10.93 -8.53 10.02
C LEU A 8 -11.78 -7.24 9.97
N THR A 9 -13.12 -7.40 9.93
CA THR A 9 -14.04 -6.25 9.99
C THR A 9 -13.93 -5.52 11.32
N LEU A 10 -13.89 -6.23 12.43
CA LEU A 10 -13.73 -5.64 13.76
C LEU A 10 -12.37 -4.93 13.89
N SER A 11 -11.31 -5.56 13.44
CA SER A 11 -9.94 -4.97 13.43
C SER A 11 -9.90 -3.68 12.62
N LYS A 12 -10.57 -3.65 11.46
CA LYS A 12 -10.71 -2.45 10.62
C LYS A 12 -11.44 -1.33 11.37
N LEU A 13 -12.55 -1.63 12.05
CA LEU A 13 -13.29 -0.63 12.84
C LEU A 13 -12.44 -0.08 13.98
N ILE A 14 -11.74 -0.93 14.72
CA ILE A 14 -10.82 -0.53 15.79
C ILE A 14 -9.70 0.35 15.23
N ALA A 15 -9.11 -0.02 14.09
CA ALA A 15 -8.07 0.75 13.43
C ALA A 15 -8.57 2.16 13.06
N HIS A 16 -9.78 2.28 12.51
CA HIS A 16 -10.38 3.57 12.18
C HIS A 16 -10.64 4.44 13.43
N VAL A 17 -11.08 3.85 14.55
CA VAL A 17 -11.23 4.56 15.83
C VAL A 17 -9.88 5.09 16.32
N LYS A 18 -8.80 4.33 16.10
CA LYS A 18 -7.43 4.72 16.43
C LYS A 18 -6.77 5.64 15.38
N ASN A 19 -7.54 6.20 14.46
CA ASN A 19 -7.07 7.09 13.38
C ASN A 19 -6.02 6.41 12.46
N LEU A 20 -6.12 5.10 12.26
CA LEU A 20 -5.30 4.37 11.30
C LEU A 20 -5.98 4.32 9.93
N VAL A 21 -5.18 4.30 8.89
CA VAL A 21 -5.62 3.97 7.52
C VAL A 21 -5.56 2.45 7.38
N VAL A 22 -6.54 1.86 6.70
CA VAL A 22 -6.58 0.41 6.44
C VAL A 22 -6.66 0.17 4.94
N VAL A 23 -5.83 -0.73 4.44
CA VAL A 23 -5.90 -1.28 3.09
C VAL A 23 -6.20 -2.77 3.19
N SER A 24 -7.04 -3.29 2.29
CA SER A 24 -7.49 -4.69 2.37
C SER A 24 -7.55 -5.32 0.99
N ALA A 25 -7.09 -6.57 0.90
CA ALA A 25 -7.22 -7.39 -0.31
C ALA A 25 -7.23 -8.88 0.04
N ASP A 26 -7.75 -9.69 -0.88
CA ASP A 26 -7.76 -11.14 -0.78
C ASP A 26 -6.70 -11.76 -1.70
N ILE A 27 -5.98 -12.75 -1.19
CA ILE A 27 -5.14 -13.60 -2.04
C ILE A 27 -6.04 -14.40 -3.00
N THR A 28 -5.62 -14.44 -4.25
CA THR A 28 -6.23 -15.28 -5.29
C THR A 28 -5.12 -15.90 -6.14
N THR A 29 -5.47 -16.73 -7.13
CA THR A 29 -4.49 -17.24 -8.11
C THR A 29 -3.88 -16.15 -8.98
N GLU A 30 -4.54 -14.97 -9.07
CA GLU A 30 -4.12 -13.81 -9.85
C GLU A 30 -3.58 -12.65 -9.01
N LYS A 31 -3.62 -12.76 -7.68
CA LYS A 31 -3.15 -11.75 -6.72
C LYS A 31 -2.39 -12.45 -5.59
N VAL A 32 -1.08 -12.33 -5.60
CA VAL A 32 -0.18 -12.98 -4.63
C VAL A 32 0.89 -12.03 -4.13
N LEU A 33 1.56 -12.38 -3.03
CA LEU A 33 2.60 -11.54 -2.41
C LEU A 33 3.94 -11.56 -3.14
N CYS A 34 4.20 -12.59 -3.95
CA CYS A 34 5.44 -12.69 -4.72
C CYS A 34 5.16 -13.34 -6.08
N SER A 35 5.41 -12.57 -7.14
CA SER A 35 5.29 -13.01 -8.52
C SER A 35 6.28 -12.28 -9.43
N SER A 36 6.27 -12.62 -10.71
CA SER A 36 7.01 -11.92 -11.77
C SER A 36 6.15 -11.65 -13.00
N ASP A 37 4.83 -11.88 -12.89
CA ASP A 37 3.85 -11.79 -13.98
C ASP A 37 2.71 -10.78 -13.69
N GLY A 38 3.00 -9.78 -12.84
CA GLY A 38 2.07 -8.69 -12.51
C GLY A 38 1.07 -9.01 -11.41
N LYS A 39 1.15 -10.18 -10.77
CA LYS A 39 0.16 -10.59 -9.75
C LYS A 39 0.35 -9.89 -8.41
N SER A 40 1.58 -9.56 -8.04
CA SER A 40 1.83 -8.77 -6.83
C SER A 40 1.47 -7.30 -7.06
N GLN A 41 1.69 -6.79 -8.28
CA GLN A 41 1.20 -5.47 -8.69
C GLN A 41 -0.33 -5.38 -8.59
N LYS A 42 -1.07 -6.41 -9.04
CA LYS A 42 -2.53 -6.47 -8.92
C LYS A 42 -3.00 -6.51 -7.45
N LEU A 43 -2.29 -7.26 -6.59
CA LEU A 43 -2.58 -7.27 -5.16
C LEU A 43 -2.40 -5.88 -4.55
N PHE A 44 -1.30 -5.22 -4.86
CA PHE A 44 -1.04 -3.84 -4.41
C PHE A 44 -2.12 -2.87 -4.92
N SER A 45 -2.48 -2.96 -6.21
CA SER A 45 -3.54 -2.11 -6.79
C SER A 45 -4.85 -2.24 -6.04
N GLU A 46 -5.26 -3.46 -5.69
CA GLU A 46 -6.46 -3.70 -4.90
C GLU A 46 -6.34 -3.14 -3.48
N LEU A 47 -5.20 -3.36 -2.81
CA LEU A 47 -4.94 -2.78 -1.48
C LEU A 47 -5.14 -1.26 -1.49
N ILE A 48 -4.55 -0.56 -2.44
CA ILE A 48 -4.64 0.91 -2.50
C ILE A 48 -6.02 1.40 -2.95
N THR A 49 -6.68 0.67 -3.84
CA THR A 49 -8.08 0.96 -4.25
C THR A 49 -9.03 0.84 -3.06
N ASN A 50 -8.86 -0.19 -2.23
CA ASN A 50 -9.64 -0.44 -1.04
C ASN A 50 -9.16 0.35 0.20
N MET A 51 -8.24 1.30 0.01
CA MET A 51 -7.76 2.17 1.09
C MET A 51 -8.93 2.87 1.77
N SER A 52 -9.04 2.73 3.09
CA SER A 52 -10.16 3.19 3.87
C SER A 52 -9.73 3.96 5.12
N THR A 53 -10.61 4.85 5.56
CA THR A 53 -10.45 5.67 6.76
C THR A 53 -11.78 5.72 7.51
N LYS A 54 -11.79 6.31 8.71
CA LYS A 54 -13.03 6.51 9.48
C LYS A 54 -14.12 7.25 8.68
N THR A 55 -13.73 8.21 7.84
CA THR A 55 -14.67 9.01 7.03
C THR A 55 -15.04 8.37 5.70
N LYS A 56 -14.24 7.40 5.24
CA LYS A 56 -14.47 6.60 4.02
C LYS A 56 -14.23 5.12 4.33
N PRO A 57 -15.13 4.47 5.08
CA PRO A 57 -14.93 3.10 5.57
C PRO A 57 -14.99 2.05 4.45
N ASP A 58 -15.69 2.33 3.34
CA ASP A 58 -15.93 1.37 2.27
C ASP A 58 -14.80 1.32 1.22
N GLY A 59 -13.80 2.18 1.35
CA GLY A 59 -12.65 2.24 0.41
C GLY A 59 -12.57 3.56 -0.35
N GLY A 60 -11.64 3.64 -1.30
CA GLY A 60 -11.45 4.83 -2.17
C GLY A 60 -10.93 6.07 -1.43
N ALA A 61 -10.29 5.92 -0.28
CA ALA A 61 -9.85 7.04 0.54
C ALA A 61 -8.56 7.71 0.05
N LEU A 62 -7.84 7.13 -0.93
CA LEU A 62 -6.55 7.65 -1.39
C LEU A 62 -6.60 9.15 -1.71
N ARG A 63 -7.55 9.56 -2.56
CA ARG A 63 -7.73 10.99 -2.93
C ARG A 63 -7.93 11.87 -1.70
N SER A 64 -8.80 11.48 -0.79
CA SER A 64 -9.10 12.26 0.43
C SER A 64 -7.91 12.37 1.37
N ILE A 65 -7.03 11.36 1.40
CA ILE A 65 -5.79 11.38 2.19
C ILE A 65 -4.80 12.39 1.60
N ILE A 66 -4.64 12.41 0.27
CA ILE A 66 -3.78 13.38 -0.41
C ILE A 66 -4.31 14.81 -0.19
N GLU A 67 -5.62 15.02 -0.37
CA GLU A 67 -6.25 16.32 -0.16
C GLU A 67 -6.16 16.80 1.31
N ARG A 68 -6.27 15.88 2.26
CA ARG A 68 -6.06 16.18 3.69
C ARG A 68 -4.62 16.62 3.96
N TRP A 69 -3.63 15.91 3.38
CA TRP A 69 -2.23 16.30 3.49
C TRP A 69 -1.98 17.68 2.87
N ALA A 70 -2.48 17.94 1.66
CA ALA A 70 -2.39 19.25 1.01
C ALA A 70 -3.02 20.35 1.86
N SER A 71 -4.19 20.11 2.45
CA SER A 71 -4.86 21.05 3.34
C SER A 71 -4.06 21.36 4.61
N ASN A 72 -3.27 20.39 5.10
CA ASN A 72 -2.39 20.64 6.25
C ASN A 72 -1.22 21.56 5.86
N ILE A 73 -0.68 21.45 4.65
CA ILE A 73 0.35 22.36 4.14
C ILE A 73 -0.22 23.80 4.06
N LEU A 74 -1.42 23.97 3.50
CA LEU A 74 -2.09 25.28 3.42
C LEU A 74 -2.33 25.93 4.78
N LYS A 75 -2.65 25.15 5.82
CA LYS A 75 -2.84 25.67 7.17
C LYS A 75 -1.55 26.19 7.80
N SER A 76 -0.42 25.68 7.39
CA SER A 76 0.90 26.03 7.92
C SER A 76 1.61 27.09 7.09
N ASN A 77 1.10 27.42 5.90
CA ASN A 77 1.71 28.33 4.93
C ASN A 77 0.59 29.14 4.23
N GLU A 78 0.85 30.38 3.88
CA GLU A 78 -0.11 31.21 3.14
C GLU A 78 -0.41 30.67 1.74
N ASN A 79 0.59 30.03 1.10
CA ASN A 79 0.48 29.42 -0.21
C ASN A 79 1.18 28.05 -0.23
N ILE A 80 0.71 27.12 -1.06
CA ILE A 80 1.45 25.89 -1.36
C ILE A 80 2.47 26.19 -2.46
N THR A 81 3.74 26.20 -2.09
CA THR A 81 4.87 26.29 -3.01
C THR A 81 5.57 24.93 -3.16
N GLU A 82 6.35 24.75 -4.23
CA GLU A 82 7.16 23.52 -4.38
C GLU A 82 8.11 23.30 -3.20
N GLU A 83 8.66 24.39 -2.64
CA GLU A 83 9.54 24.33 -1.47
C GLU A 83 8.81 23.81 -0.23
N ASN A 84 7.57 24.26 0.01
CA ASN A 84 6.75 23.78 1.12
C ASN A 84 6.41 22.30 0.96
N ILE A 85 6.05 21.87 -0.27
CA ILE A 85 5.79 20.46 -0.58
C ILE A 85 7.04 19.63 -0.33
N TYR A 86 8.20 20.07 -0.80
CA TYR A 86 9.46 19.37 -0.61
C TYR A 86 9.81 19.21 0.87
N LYS A 87 9.72 20.28 1.66
CA LYS A 87 9.96 20.23 3.12
C LYS A 87 9.06 19.22 3.83
N GLU A 88 7.78 19.19 3.47
CA GLU A 88 6.82 18.23 4.05
C GLU A 88 7.12 16.77 3.65
N LEU A 89 7.72 16.55 2.49
CA LEU A 89 8.07 15.20 2.01
C LEU A 89 9.46 14.73 2.45
N MET A 90 10.32 15.59 2.99
CA MET A 90 11.67 15.22 3.47
C MET A 90 11.68 13.99 4.40
N PRO A 91 10.72 13.78 5.34
CA PRO A 91 10.72 12.60 6.19
C PRO A 91 10.60 11.27 5.42
N LEU A 92 10.19 11.32 4.15
CA LEU A 92 10.08 10.15 3.29
C LEU A 92 11.38 9.82 2.55
N GLU A 93 12.40 10.68 2.57
CA GLU A 93 13.67 10.47 1.84
C GLU A 93 14.45 9.23 2.31
N LYS A 94 14.17 8.74 3.52
CA LYS A 94 14.71 7.47 4.01
C LYS A 94 14.25 6.23 3.22
N TYR A 95 13.18 6.35 2.44
CA TYR A 95 12.64 5.26 1.61
C TYR A 95 13.22 5.31 0.20
N VAL A 96 13.67 4.17 -0.31
CA VAL A 96 14.31 4.05 -1.63
C VAL A 96 13.43 4.56 -2.78
N ALA A 97 12.12 4.40 -2.68
CA ALA A 97 11.16 4.78 -3.71
C ALA A 97 10.67 6.25 -3.61
N CYS A 98 11.26 7.06 -2.74
CA CYS A 98 10.75 8.40 -2.40
C CYS A 98 10.75 9.37 -3.58
N TYR A 99 11.75 9.34 -4.45
CA TYR A 99 11.92 10.36 -5.50
C TYR A 99 10.70 10.47 -6.43
N ASP A 100 10.31 9.38 -7.09
CA ASP A 100 9.17 9.38 -8.00
C ASP A 100 7.84 9.58 -7.26
N PHE A 101 7.72 9.05 -6.03
CA PHE A 101 6.54 9.25 -5.19
C PHE A 101 6.34 10.72 -4.83
N SER A 102 7.39 11.42 -4.41
CA SER A 102 7.35 12.85 -4.10
C SER A 102 7.01 13.68 -5.33
N LYS A 103 7.59 13.34 -6.48
CA LYS A 103 7.27 13.98 -7.75
C LYS A 103 5.79 13.82 -8.12
N VAL A 104 5.25 12.62 -7.95
CA VAL A 104 3.84 12.31 -8.23
C VAL A 104 2.91 13.10 -7.32
N LEU A 105 3.21 13.19 -6.00
CA LEU A 105 2.43 13.99 -5.06
C LEU A 105 2.49 15.49 -5.37
N THR A 106 3.66 16.01 -5.73
CA THR A 106 3.83 17.41 -6.18
C THR A 106 3.00 17.67 -7.44
N THR A 107 3.04 16.74 -8.40
CA THR A 107 2.22 16.83 -9.62
C THR A 107 0.73 16.87 -9.28
N TYR A 108 0.26 16.07 -8.29
CA TYR A 108 -1.14 16.11 -7.85
C TYR A 108 -1.53 17.48 -7.32
N ILE A 109 -0.71 18.08 -6.45
CA ILE A 109 -1.01 19.40 -5.86
C ILE A 109 -1.08 20.47 -6.94
N ASN A 110 -0.10 20.50 -7.86
CA ASN A 110 -0.08 21.46 -8.97
C ASN A 110 -1.32 21.29 -9.88
N ALA A 111 -1.69 20.04 -10.19
CA ALA A 111 -2.88 19.73 -10.97
C ALA A 111 -4.17 20.17 -10.25
N TYR A 112 -4.25 19.93 -8.95
CA TYR A 112 -5.39 20.34 -8.12
C TYR A 112 -5.56 21.86 -8.10
N GLN A 113 -4.49 22.63 -7.94
CA GLN A 113 -4.51 24.09 -7.96
C GLN A 113 -4.95 24.67 -9.32
N ASN A 114 -4.60 23.97 -10.41
CA ASN A 114 -4.91 24.40 -11.78
C ASN A 114 -6.23 23.82 -12.32
N GLY A 115 -6.92 22.98 -11.56
CA GLY A 115 -8.15 22.29 -12.00
C GLY A 115 -7.92 21.25 -13.11
N ASP A 116 -6.73 20.65 -13.17
CA ASP A 116 -6.38 19.63 -14.17
C ASP A 116 -6.79 18.22 -13.68
N ASP A 117 -8.06 17.87 -13.93
CA ASP A 117 -8.63 16.57 -13.55
C ASP A 117 -7.94 15.40 -14.26
N ILE A 118 -7.45 15.59 -15.50
CA ILE A 118 -6.76 14.56 -16.25
C ILE A 118 -5.45 14.21 -15.53
N LYS A 119 -4.66 15.21 -15.18
CA LYS A 119 -3.40 15.03 -14.49
C LYS A 119 -3.60 14.43 -13.09
N MET A 120 -4.61 14.86 -12.34
CA MET A 120 -4.96 14.25 -11.05
C MET A 120 -5.31 12.76 -11.22
N SER A 121 -6.08 12.41 -12.26
CA SER A 121 -6.42 11.00 -12.55
C SER A 121 -5.17 10.17 -12.90
N GLN A 122 -4.25 10.70 -13.68
CA GLN A 122 -2.97 10.05 -14.03
C GLN A 122 -2.13 9.78 -12.76
N VAL A 123 -2.06 10.74 -11.85
CA VAL A 123 -1.38 10.58 -10.55
C VAL A 123 -2.02 9.44 -9.73
N LEU A 124 -3.35 9.43 -9.60
CA LEU A 124 -4.04 8.38 -8.85
C LEU A 124 -3.84 7.00 -9.48
N ARG A 125 -3.81 6.90 -10.82
CA ARG A 125 -3.47 5.67 -11.54
C ARG A 125 -2.07 5.17 -11.17
N TRP A 126 -1.08 6.06 -11.13
CA TRP A 126 0.27 5.68 -10.77
C TRP A 126 0.36 5.20 -9.31
N LEU A 127 -0.25 5.93 -8.37
CA LEU A 127 -0.29 5.56 -6.96
C LEU A 127 -1.00 4.22 -6.70
N ARG A 128 -1.96 3.84 -7.55
CA ARG A 128 -2.66 2.54 -7.51
C ARG A 128 -1.97 1.45 -8.31
N ALA A 129 -0.75 1.68 -8.80
CA ALA A 129 -0.01 0.71 -9.63
C ALA A 129 -0.77 0.26 -10.89
N GLU A 130 -1.53 1.13 -11.52
CA GLU A 130 -2.31 0.84 -12.72
C GLU A 130 -1.54 1.08 -14.04
N TYR A 131 -0.31 1.60 -13.97
CA TYR A 131 0.58 1.67 -15.12
C TYR A 131 1.28 0.32 -15.35
N THR A 132 1.19 -0.18 -16.56
CA THR A 132 1.83 -1.44 -16.97
C THR A 132 3.19 -1.23 -17.64
N THR A 133 3.46 -0.01 -18.14
CA THR A 133 4.73 0.34 -18.77
C THR A 133 5.34 1.59 -18.14
N LYS A 134 6.68 1.61 -18.05
CA LYS A 134 7.43 2.79 -17.61
C LYS A 134 7.35 3.93 -18.61
N ILE A 135 7.14 3.61 -19.89
CA ILE A 135 7.04 4.61 -20.96
C ILE A 135 5.79 5.46 -20.78
N ASP A 136 4.63 4.83 -20.55
CA ASP A 136 3.37 5.57 -20.34
C ASP A 136 3.44 6.43 -19.07
N ALA A 137 3.95 5.87 -17.96
CA ALA A 137 4.12 6.63 -16.73
C ALA A 137 5.08 7.82 -16.90
N ARG A 138 6.16 7.65 -17.69
CA ARG A 138 7.09 8.71 -18.01
C ARG A 138 6.45 9.81 -18.87
N ASN A 139 5.68 9.43 -19.88
CA ASN A 139 4.99 10.38 -20.75
C ASN A 139 3.95 11.18 -19.98
N ASP A 140 3.20 10.52 -19.12
CA ASP A 140 2.11 11.14 -18.36
C ASP A 140 2.61 11.99 -17.18
N LEU A 141 3.61 11.51 -16.43
CA LEU A 141 4.03 12.08 -15.13
C LEU A 141 5.52 12.43 -15.06
N GLY A 142 6.31 12.09 -16.07
CA GLY A 142 7.76 12.32 -16.08
C GLY A 142 8.52 11.46 -15.05
N VAL A 143 7.91 10.41 -14.50
CA VAL A 143 8.54 9.48 -13.54
C VAL A 143 9.43 8.46 -14.26
N ARG A 144 10.36 7.85 -13.50
CA ARG A 144 11.29 6.83 -14.02
C ARG A 144 10.86 5.41 -13.72
N THR A 145 9.99 5.24 -12.73
CA THR A 145 9.56 3.94 -12.22
C THR A 145 8.04 3.81 -12.25
N ILE A 146 7.58 2.57 -12.20
CA ILE A 146 6.20 2.21 -11.88
C ILE A 146 6.22 1.33 -10.64
N ILE A 147 5.09 1.23 -9.96
CA ILE A 147 4.92 0.27 -8.87
C ILE A 147 4.63 -1.08 -9.51
N ASP A 148 5.49 -2.07 -9.27
CA ASP A 148 5.43 -3.40 -9.87
C ASP A 148 5.69 -4.53 -8.86
N ASP A 149 5.76 -5.78 -9.34
CA ASP A 149 6.00 -6.97 -8.51
C ASP A 149 7.28 -6.90 -7.67
N ASN A 150 8.30 -6.13 -8.10
CA ASN A 150 9.59 -6.09 -7.44
C ASN A 150 9.64 -5.08 -6.30
N ASN A 151 8.85 -4.01 -6.39
CA ASN A 151 8.97 -2.85 -5.50
C ASN A 151 7.72 -2.53 -4.67
N PHE A 152 6.59 -3.22 -4.87
CA PHE A 152 5.33 -2.89 -4.21
C PHE A 152 5.43 -2.87 -2.67
N TYR A 153 6.26 -3.72 -2.08
CA TYR A 153 6.43 -3.77 -0.63
C TYR A 153 7.15 -2.51 -0.10
N GLU A 154 8.13 -2.00 -0.84
CA GLU A 154 8.79 -0.73 -0.49
C GLU A 154 7.80 0.45 -0.60
N TYR A 155 6.89 0.40 -1.59
CA TYR A 155 5.83 1.40 -1.67
C TYR A 155 4.80 1.29 -0.53
N LEU A 156 4.51 0.10 0.01
CA LEU A 156 3.66 -0.01 1.21
C LEU A 156 4.33 0.67 2.42
N LYS A 157 5.63 0.51 2.61
CA LYS A 157 6.40 1.22 3.64
C LYS A 157 6.33 2.74 3.43
N LEU A 158 6.50 3.18 2.19
CA LEU A 158 6.42 4.59 1.83
C LEU A 158 5.03 5.17 2.08
N PHE A 159 3.96 4.44 1.73
CA PHE A 159 2.58 4.84 2.06
C PHE A 159 2.34 4.94 3.57
N ALA A 160 2.91 4.05 4.37
CA ALA A 160 2.84 4.13 5.83
C ALA A 160 3.47 5.44 6.35
N GLY A 161 4.61 5.84 5.81
CA GLY A 161 5.20 7.16 6.08
C GLY A 161 4.31 8.31 5.62
N PHE A 162 3.77 8.23 4.40
CA PHE A 162 2.92 9.28 3.84
C PHE A 162 1.63 9.51 4.62
N VAL A 163 0.92 8.46 5.06
CA VAL A 163 -0.30 8.65 5.85
C VAL A 163 -0.01 9.32 7.20
N ARG A 164 1.21 9.19 7.73
CA ARG A 164 1.66 9.97 8.91
C ARG A 164 1.74 11.47 8.61
N LEU A 165 2.26 11.86 7.43
CA LEU A 165 2.28 13.25 7.00
C LEU A 165 0.86 13.81 6.84
N ALA A 166 -0.10 12.97 6.40
CA ALA A 166 -1.51 13.30 6.35
C ALA A 166 -2.22 13.26 7.72
N ARG A 167 -1.45 13.14 8.83
CA ARG A 167 -1.90 13.12 10.23
C ARG A 167 -2.80 11.94 10.61
N TYR A 168 -2.54 10.78 10.01
CA TYR A 168 -3.04 9.50 10.49
C TYR A 168 -1.99 8.82 11.41
N SER A 169 -2.42 7.86 12.20
CA SER A 169 -1.56 7.16 13.15
C SER A 169 -0.66 6.09 12.50
N GLY A 170 -0.95 5.67 11.28
CA GLY A 170 -0.22 4.65 10.53
C GLY A 170 -1.11 3.92 9.53
N LEU A 171 -0.58 2.87 8.93
CA LEU A 171 -1.21 2.02 7.91
C LEU A 171 -1.32 0.59 8.40
N ILE A 172 -2.51 0.00 8.29
CA ILE A 172 -2.74 -1.44 8.50
C ILE A 172 -3.04 -2.08 7.14
N VAL A 173 -2.36 -3.18 6.86
CA VAL A 173 -2.55 -4.00 5.67
C VAL A 173 -3.25 -5.29 6.07
N ASN A 174 -4.48 -5.47 5.65
CA ASN A 174 -5.26 -6.69 5.84
C ASN A 174 -5.17 -7.54 4.57
N ILE A 175 -4.67 -8.76 4.69
CA ILE A 175 -4.60 -9.72 3.59
C ILE A 175 -5.31 -10.99 4.03
N ASP A 176 -6.44 -11.31 3.40
CA ASP A 176 -7.20 -12.54 3.68
C ASP A 176 -6.92 -13.63 2.63
N GLU A 177 -7.50 -14.79 2.85
CA GLU A 177 -7.44 -15.97 1.97
C GLU A 177 -6.03 -16.53 1.72
N LEU A 178 -5.12 -16.43 2.71
CA LEU A 178 -3.76 -16.98 2.61
C LEU A 178 -3.71 -18.48 2.33
N ALA A 179 -4.78 -19.24 2.67
CA ALA A 179 -4.89 -20.65 2.36
C ALA A 179 -4.74 -20.98 0.87
N ILE A 180 -5.01 -20.00 -0.02
CA ILE A 180 -4.84 -20.17 -1.46
C ILE A 180 -3.35 -20.36 -1.81
N LEU A 181 -2.44 -19.71 -1.08
CA LEU A 181 -0.99 -19.83 -1.32
C LEU A 181 -0.52 -21.29 -1.18
N ALA A 182 -1.09 -22.06 -0.23
CA ALA A 182 -0.72 -23.47 -0.04
C ALA A 182 -1.08 -24.35 -1.25
N ARG A 183 -2.02 -23.90 -2.10
CA ARG A 183 -2.46 -24.63 -3.30
C ARG A 183 -1.66 -24.32 -4.55
N LEU A 184 -0.77 -23.32 -4.49
CA LEU A 184 0.09 -22.94 -5.60
C LEU A 184 1.19 -23.98 -5.85
N LYS A 185 1.81 -23.93 -7.05
CA LYS A 185 2.99 -24.73 -7.36
C LYS A 185 4.11 -24.44 -6.35
N SER A 186 4.87 -25.45 -5.97
CA SER A 186 5.85 -25.39 -4.88
C SER A 186 6.80 -24.19 -4.96
N ASN A 187 7.37 -23.90 -6.13
CA ASN A 187 8.30 -22.78 -6.31
C ASN A 187 7.62 -21.39 -6.07
N ILE A 188 6.36 -21.24 -6.48
CA ILE A 188 5.61 -19.98 -6.28
C ILE A 188 5.17 -19.89 -4.82
N ARG A 189 4.66 -20.98 -4.26
CA ARG A 189 4.27 -21.08 -2.85
C ARG A 189 5.41 -20.68 -1.93
N ASN A 190 6.58 -21.28 -2.12
CA ASN A 190 7.75 -21.03 -1.28
C ASN A 190 8.21 -19.57 -1.33
N LYS A 191 8.22 -18.93 -2.51
CA LYS A 191 8.52 -17.50 -2.64
C LYS A 191 7.50 -16.61 -1.90
N ASN A 192 6.23 -17.01 -1.87
CA ASN A 192 5.20 -16.29 -1.13
C ASN A 192 5.35 -16.48 0.39
N PHE A 193 5.70 -17.66 0.85
CA PHE A 193 6.01 -17.90 2.27
C PHE A 193 7.24 -17.11 2.71
N GLU A 194 8.30 -17.12 1.91
CA GLU A 194 9.48 -16.28 2.15
C GLU A 194 9.12 -14.79 2.25
N ARG A 195 8.24 -14.29 1.37
CA ARG A 195 7.77 -12.91 1.45
C ARG A 195 7.03 -12.63 2.76
N ILE A 196 6.18 -13.52 3.25
CA ILE A 196 5.47 -13.38 4.53
C ILE A 196 6.49 -13.36 5.68
N LEU A 197 7.47 -14.27 5.67
CA LEU A 197 8.53 -14.29 6.70
C LEU A 197 9.36 -13.00 6.69
N ASN A 198 9.69 -12.47 5.53
CA ASN A 198 10.40 -11.20 5.41
C ASN A 198 9.58 -10.04 6.01
N ILE A 199 8.27 -9.98 5.74
CA ILE A 199 7.37 -8.97 6.33
C ILE A 199 7.33 -9.10 7.87
N ILE A 200 7.24 -10.32 8.38
CA ILE A 200 7.25 -10.60 9.83
C ILE A 200 8.58 -10.15 10.44
N ASN A 201 9.69 -10.53 9.83
CA ASN A 201 11.03 -10.17 10.32
C ASN A 201 11.26 -8.66 10.30
N ASP A 202 10.87 -7.97 9.23
CA ASP A 202 10.94 -6.52 9.15
C ASP A 202 10.15 -5.85 10.29
N SER A 203 8.95 -6.39 10.59
CA SER A 203 8.10 -5.88 11.68
C SER A 203 8.73 -6.13 13.05
N LEU A 204 9.31 -7.31 13.28
CA LEU A 204 9.98 -7.66 14.55
C LEU A 204 11.28 -6.88 14.77
N GLN A 205 12.01 -6.58 13.71
CA GLN A 205 13.25 -5.80 13.75
C GLN A 205 13.00 -4.28 13.83
N GLY A 206 11.74 -3.83 13.73
CA GLY A 206 11.40 -2.41 13.78
C GLY A 206 11.83 -1.62 12.52
N THR A 207 12.08 -2.31 11.41
CA THR A 207 12.46 -1.67 10.14
C THR A 207 11.25 -1.12 9.36
N THR A 208 10.03 -1.46 9.80
CA THR A 208 8.76 -0.96 9.23
C THR A 208 8.06 -0.07 10.25
N GLU A 209 8.35 1.24 10.19
CA GLU A 209 7.66 2.19 11.05
C GLU A 209 6.22 2.45 10.56
N TYR A 210 5.27 2.52 11.49
CA TYR A 210 3.87 2.89 11.24
C TYR A 210 3.10 1.96 10.28
N LEU A 211 3.63 0.75 10.03
CA LEU A 211 3.05 -0.26 9.14
C LEU A 211 2.78 -1.54 9.92
N GLY A 212 1.54 -2.00 9.92
CA GLY A 212 1.15 -3.27 10.52
C GLY A 212 0.45 -4.18 9.52
N PHE A 213 0.57 -5.50 9.70
CA PHE A 213 -0.08 -6.49 8.86
C PHE A 213 -1.01 -7.38 9.68
N ILE A 214 -2.16 -7.70 9.10
CA ILE A 214 -3.08 -8.73 9.60
C ILE A 214 -3.29 -9.72 8.45
N PHE A 215 -2.90 -10.97 8.71
CA PHE A 215 -3.01 -12.06 7.74
C PHE A 215 -4.16 -13.01 8.13
N GLY A 216 -5.12 -13.19 7.23
CA GLY A 216 -6.22 -14.13 7.36
C GLY A 216 -5.90 -15.45 6.67
N GLY A 217 -5.90 -16.54 7.42
CA GLY A 217 -5.62 -17.87 6.90
C GLY A 217 -6.42 -18.96 7.64
N THR A 218 -6.25 -20.20 7.24
CA THR A 218 -6.77 -21.37 7.96
C THR A 218 -5.65 -22.05 8.75
N PRO A 219 -5.94 -22.83 9.80
CA PRO A 219 -4.90 -23.59 10.50
C PRO A 219 -4.05 -24.44 9.56
N GLU A 220 -4.66 -25.06 8.54
CA GLU A 220 -3.94 -25.88 7.56
C GLU A 220 -2.90 -25.07 6.77
N PHE A 221 -3.13 -23.79 6.54
CA PHE A 221 -2.15 -22.91 5.89
C PHE A 221 -0.84 -22.87 6.69
N LEU A 222 -0.89 -22.94 8.00
CA LEU A 222 0.28 -22.93 8.88
C LEU A 222 0.82 -24.33 9.13
N GLU A 223 -0.05 -25.29 9.45
CA GLU A 223 0.27 -26.54 10.13
C GLU A 223 0.36 -27.76 9.19
N ASP A 224 -0.09 -27.66 7.93
CA ASP A 224 0.02 -28.78 6.98
C ASP A 224 1.49 -29.20 6.82
N LYS A 225 1.77 -30.50 7.06
CA LYS A 225 3.13 -31.06 7.07
C LYS A 225 3.86 -30.98 5.73
N TYR A 226 3.14 -30.82 4.61
CA TYR A 226 3.70 -30.85 3.25
C TYR A 226 3.56 -29.51 2.53
N LYS A 227 2.56 -28.73 2.85
CA LYS A 227 2.19 -27.51 2.14
C LYS A 227 1.97 -26.30 3.05
N GLY A 228 2.00 -26.49 4.35
CA GLY A 228 1.86 -25.44 5.32
C GLY A 228 3.13 -24.60 5.47
N MET A 229 2.98 -23.43 6.02
CA MET A 229 4.09 -22.49 6.18
C MET A 229 5.20 -23.03 7.11
N TYR A 230 4.83 -23.81 8.15
CA TYR A 230 5.78 -24.43 9.08
C TYR A 230 6.66 -25.50 8.40
N SER A 231 6.22 -26.07 7.29
CA SER A 231 7.03 -27.04 6.53
C SER A 231 8.11 -26.39 5.66
N TYR A 232 8.07 -25.09 5.53
CA TYR A 232 9.01 -24.31 4.72
C TYR A 232 10.25 -23.87 5.53
N GLY A 233 10.15 -23.74 6.86
CA GLY A 233 11.19 -23.24 7.75
C GLY A 233 12.14 -24.29 8.32
#